data_f74c9d5b9e4cce6f69451bd8226ee8f2
#
_entry.id   f74c9d5b9e4cce6f69451bd8226ee8f2
#
_cell.length_a   1.000
_cell.length_b   1.000
_cell.length_c   1.000
_cell.angle_alpha   90.00
_cell.angle_beta   90.00
_cell.angle_gamma   90.00
#
_symmetry.space_group_name_H-M   'P 1'
#
loop_
_entity.id
_entity.type
_entity.pdbx_description
1 polymer ?
#
loop_
_entity_poly.entity_id
_entity_poly.type
_entity_poly.pdbx_seq_one_letter_code
_entity_poly.pdbx_strand_id
1 'polypeptide(L)'
;MTLRRFRAAVVQTHAELGDLATNIARSRQHVLEAVRQGAQLVVLPECMNSGYLFDSKAHCLTLAEPLDGAYCQALAQMAREHGIHLGAGLTERGDDGQAYNSAVLFDPSGALIGHYRKQFLPAQDQRWFSVGDLGNPVVDTALGRIGLLVCFDGRIPEVARCLAAQGAEIILDMANFFVMGQADLFVPARAMENGVWILAATKAGVERSIYYPGGSLIVAPTGEVRARIANDAHGVAVAEIVVGTEQGSAWANGGCKWADRRPQAYGLMARRFDDTPLAPLLNHALAPGTACVKIAAVQAHADSQHGTADGLAMARHAVLLGARLLAMPLHFGAASAAPTAADAARLAARTPALIDELHQLCAEHGVFAVLPTIEAGTSGLWPVAVLIGRQGVIGRQPQVHLAPQDKAWAGAEQAHDFVVFDTPIGRLGIAMGHDGLFPESTRVLALLGADIVMWPSAWQHPDERRLLAVSRAVDNRLYLVCANRADAPCPGGSFVIPPNGFPHWDVDVNAPPTTRWGAVMPMFAELALARQKCMEPGVDLLRNRLPHTYGVLTQSPLPSSHLTRSTAS
;
A
#
# COMPACT_ATOMS: atom_id res chain seq x y z
N MET A 1 -0.53 -12.50 -23.81
CA MET A 1 0.52 -11.44 -23.82
C MET A 1 1.83 -12.06 -24.28
N THR A 2 2.66 -11.32 -25.03
CA THR A 2 3.99 -11.84 -25.44
C THR A 2 4.95 -11.71 -24.28
N LEU A 3 5.57 -12.80 -23.87
CA LEU A 3 6.61 -12.85 -22.84
C LEU A 3 7.83 -12.02 -23.29
N ARG A 4 8.27 -11.10 -22.47
CA ARG A 4 9.49 -10.30 -22.70
C ARG A 4 10.43 -10.50 -21.53
N ARG A 5 11.71 -10.72 -21.85
CA ARG A 5 12.77 -10.97 -20.87
C ARG A 5 13.96 -10.05 -21.22
N PHE A 6 14.42 -9.30 -20.24
CA PHE A 6 15.54 -8.37 -20.40
C PHE A 6 16.19 -8.08 -19.04
N ARG A 7 17.36 -7.45 -19.05
CA ARG A 7 18.03 -6.97 -17.85
C ARG A 7 17.72 -5.50 -17.61
N ALA A 8 17.42 -5.16 -16.38
CA ALA A 8 17.24 -3.78 -15.94
C ALA A 8 18.17 -3.45 -14.76
N ALA A 9 18.55 -2.20 -14.66
CA ALA A 9 19.48 -1.69 -13.66
C ALA A 9 18.89 -0.51 -12.90
N VAL A 10 19.18 -0.45 -11.60
CA VAL A 10 19.04 0.73 -10.75
C VAL A 10 20.41 1.25 -10.36
N VAL A 11 20.55 2.56 -10.29
CA VAL A 11 21.78 3.24 -9.89
C VAL A 11 21.62 3.81 -8.50
N GLN A 12 22.66 3.71 -7.69
CA GLN A 12 22.79 4.40 -6.40
C GLN A 12 23.98 5.34 -6.46
N THR A 13 23.70 6.63 -6.40
CA THR A 13 24.73 7.67 -6.46
C THR A 13 24.18 8.97 -5.90
N HIS A 14 24.96 10.03 -5.85
CA HIS A 14 24.45 11.36 -5.51
C HIS A 14 24.76 12.37 -6.62
N ALA A 15 24.02 13.46 -6.63
CA ALA A 15 24.30 14.62 -7.44
C ALA A 15 24.99 15.70 -6.60
N GLU A 16 26.01 16.35 -7.16
CA GLU A 16 26.61 17.55 -6.57
C GLU A 16 25.69 18.74 -6.76
N LEU A 17 25.39 19.46 -5.69
CA LEU A 17 24.49 20.61 -5.76
C LEU A 17 25.05 21.72 -6.66
N GLY A 18 24.35 22.00 -7.75
CA GLY A 18 24.69 23.04 -8.69
C GLY A 18 25.84 22.72 -9.66
N ASP A 19 26.45 21.53 -9.64
CA ASP A 19 27.50 21.12 -10.56
C ASP A 19 26.97 20.17 -11.64
N LEU A 20 26.30 20.73 -12.63
CA LEU A 20 25.71 20.00 -13.74
C LEU A 20 26.72 19.15 -14.51
N ALA A 21 27.95 19.66 -14.75
CA ALA A 21 28.96 18.95 -15.52
C ALA A 21 29.41 17.66 -14.80
N THR A 22 29.69 17.76 -13.51
CA THR A 22 30.00 16.59 -12.66
C THR A 22 28.84 15.61 -12.63
N ASN A 23 27.59 16.08 -12.52
CA ASN A 23 26.41 15.25 -12.48
C ASN A 23 26.16 14.48 -13.79
N ILE A 24 26.40 15.12 -14.94
CA ILE A 24 26.37 14.45 -16.26
C ILE A 24 27.47 13.39 -16.35
N ALA A 25 28.69 13.71 -15.95
CA ALA A 25 29.81 12.77 -16.00
C ALA A 25 29.57 11.54 -15.11
N ARG A 26 29.06 11.76 -13.91
CA ARG A 26 28.70 10.70 -12.94
C ARG A 26 27.57 9.83 -13.48
N SER A 27 26.50 10.41 -14.03
CA SER A 27 25.41 9.68 -14.68
C SER A 27 25.94 8.80 -15.82
N ARG A 28 26.81 9.34 -16.68
CA ARG A 28 27.45 8.59 -17.80
C ARG A 28 28.28 7.41 -17.27
N GLN A 29 29.05 7.59 -16.20
CA GLN A 29 29.86 6.53 -15.61
C GLN A 29 28.98 5.34 -15.19
N HIS A 30 27.89 5.59 -14.43
CA HIS A 30 27.03 4.53 -13.95
C HIS A 30 26.16 3.90 -15.06
N VAL A 31 25.73 4.68 -16.06
CA VAL A 31 25.05 4.13 -17.24
C VAL A 31 25.97 3.17 -17.98
N LEU A 32 27.24 3.52 -18.21
CA LEU A 32 28.23 2.63 -18.82
C LEU A 32 28.46 1.35 -18.03
N GLU A 33 28.48 1.45 -16.71
CA GLU A 33 28.59 0.27 -15.83
C GLU A 33 27.38 -0.64 -15.97
N ALA A 34 26.15 -0.10 -15.97
CA ALA A 34 24.91 -0.85 -16.19
C ALA A 34 24.89 -1.54 -17.57
N VAL A 35 25.28 -0.83 -18.61
CA VAL A 35 25.38 -1.36 -19.98
C VAL A 35 26.37 -2.52 -20.08
N ARG A 36 27.55 -2.41 -19.45
CA ARG A 36 28.53 -3.52 -19.39
C ARG A 36 27.98 -4.75 -18.72
N GLN A 37 27.01 -4.60 -17.81
CA GLN A 37 26.31 -5.71 -17.17
C GLN A 37 25.09 -6.18 -17.98
N GLY A 38 24.86 -5.64 -19.18
CA GLY A 38 23.82 -6.04 -20.11
C GLY A 38 22.44 -5.44 -19.84
N ALA A 39 22.36 -4.32 -19.12
CA ALA A 39 21.10 -3.63 -18.87
C ALA A 39 20.54 -2.99 -20.16
N GLN A 40 19.25 -3.19 -20.40
CA GLN A 40 18.49 -2.58 -21.50
C GLN A 40 17.55 -1.47 -21.00
N LEU A 41 17.36 -1.38 -19.68
CA LEU A 41 16.66 -0.31 -18.97
C LEU A 41 17.52 0.10 -17.78
N VAL A 42 17.82 1.39 -17.66
CA VAL A 42 18.62 1.95 -16.55
C VAL A 42 17.83 3.06 -15.88
N VAL A 43 17.82 3.09 -14.55
CA VAL A 43 17.15 4.11 -13.75
C VAL A 43 18.16 4.84 -12.88
N LEU A 44 18.20 6.16 -13.00
CA LEU A 44 18.99 7.08 -12.20
C LEU A 44 18.13 7.73 -11.10
N PRO A 45 18.72 8.19 -9.98
CA PRO A 45 17.99 8.83 -8.88
C PRO A 45 17.26 10.13 -9.22
N GLU A 46 16.56 10.68 -8.23
CA GLU A 46 15.83 11.95 -8.23
C GLU A 46 16.79 13.16 -8.30
N CYS A 47 16.42 14.22 -9.06
CA CYS A 47 17.15 15.50 -9.15
C CYS A 47 18.63 15.36 -9.52
N MET A 48 18.94 14.46 -10.44
CA MET A 48 20.33 14.15 -10.82
C MET A 48 21.05 15.27 -11.57
N ASN A 49 20.34 16.23 -12.16
CA ASN A 49 20.95 17.39 -12.81
C ASN A 49 21.49 18.44 -11.81
N SER A 50 20.82 18.61 -10.67
CA SER A 50 21.01 19.80 -9.82
C SER A 50 21.47 19.54 -8.38
N GLY A 51 21.27 18.32 -7.84
CA GLY A 51 21.18 18.09 -6.40
C GLY A 51 19.79 18.44 -5.88
N TYR A 52 19.60 18.45 -4.54
CA TYR A 52 18.25 18.47 -3.97
C TYR A 52 18.03 19.55 -2.91
N LEU A 53 19.01 19.88 -2.07
CA LEU A 53 18.83 20.80 -0.94
C LEU A 53 19.10 22.25 -1.33
N PHE A 54 18.08 22.92 -1.88
CA PHE A 54 18.18 24.33 -2.30
C PHE A 54 18.03 25.29 -1.10
N ASP A 55 18.62 26.48 -1.21
CA ASP A 55 18.48 27.52 -0.18
C ASP A 55 17.11 28.19 -0.22
N SER A 56 16.53 28.28 -1.43
CA SER A 56 15.26 28.94 -1.69
C SER A 56 14.64 28.47 -3.00
N LYS A 57 13.39 28.84 -3.27
CA LYS A 57 12.74 28.63 -4.57
C LYS A 57 13.50 29.32 -5.70
N ALA A 58 14.03 30.52 -5.46
CA ALA A 58 14.85 31.23 -6.45
C ALA A 58 16.14 30.46 -6.77
N HIS A 59 16.83 29.93 -5.74
CA HIS A 59 18.02 29.09 -5.96
C HIS A 59 17.67 27.82 -6.75
N CYS A 60 16.56 27.14 -6.40
CA CYS A 60 16.08 25.98 -7.17
C CYS A 60 15.87 26.33 -8.65
N LEU A 61 15.20 27.45 -8.93
CA LEU A 61 14.95 27.91 -10.31
C LEU A 61 16.22 28.24 -11.10
N THR A 62 17.30 28.69 -10.44
CA THR A 62 18.58 28.93 -11.13
C THR A 62 19.27 27.64 -11.56
N LEU A 63 19.01 26.52 -10.87
CA LEU A 63 19.59 25.22 -11.16
C LEU A 63 18.65 24.30 -11.95
N ALA A 64 17.38 24.67 -12.06
CA ALA A 64 16.38 23.93 -12.83
C ALA A 64 16.62 24.08 -14.33
N GLU A 65 16.52 22.97 -15.06
CA GLU A 65 16.68 22.95 -16.51
C GLU A 65 15.35 22.66 -17.23
N PRO A 66 15.12 23.21 -18.41
CA PRO A 66 14.01 22.80 -19.26
C PRO A 66 14.22 21.37 -19.78
N LEU A 67 13.19 20.75 -20.35
CA LEU A 67 13.27 19.38 -20.88
C LEU A 67 14.24 19.24 -22.08
N ASP A 68 14.55 20.31 -22.76
CA ASP A 68 15.56 20.38 -23.81
C ASP A 68 16.94 20.87 -23.30
N GLY A 69 17.12 20.96 -21.99
CA GLY A 69 18.36 21.38 -21.33
C GLY A 69 19.49 20.38 -21.47
N ALA A 70 20.68 20.79 -21.02
CA ALA A 70 21.93 20.04 -21.22
C ALA A 70 21.90 18.65 -20.57
N TYR A 71 21.23 18.50 -19.42
CA TYR A 71 21.09 17.18 -18.77
C TYR A 71 20.24 16.22 -19.61
N CYS A 72 19.08 16.65 -20.06
CA CYS A 72 18.22 15.84 -20.92
C CYS A 72 18.86 15.49 -22.25
N GLN A 73 19.61 16.44 -22.86
CA GLN A 73 20.38 16.18 -24.06
C GLN A 73 21.46 15.10 -23.83
N ALA A 74 22.16 15.15 -22.68
CA ALA A 74 23.13 14.13 -22.29
C ALA A 74 22.49 12.77 -22.07
N LEU A 75 21.31 12.70 -21.42
CA LEU A 75 20.55 11.46 -21.24
C LEU A 75 20.11 10.87 -22.59
N ALA A 76 19.56 11.70 -23.48
CA ALA A 76 19.16 11.31 -24.83
C ALA A 76 20.32 10.74 -25.64
N GLN A 77 21.50 11.39 -25.53
CA GLN A 77 22.73 10.93 -26.17
C GLN A 77 23.17 9.56 -25.61
N MET A 78 23.19 9.38 -24.27
CA MET A 78 23.55 8.10 -23.62
C MET A 78 22.57 6.98 -24.02
N ALA A 79 21.27 7.26 -24.04
CA ALA A 79 20.26 6.29 -24.46
C ALA A 79 20.50 5.80 -25.90
N ARG A 80 20.78 6.74 -26.81
CA ARG A 80 21.06 6.46 -28.23
C ARG A 80 22.38 5.72 -28.43
N GLU A 81 23.47 6.19 -27.79
CA GLU A 81 24.79 5.59 -27.90
C GLU A 81 24.83 4.13 -27.50
N HIS A 82 23.99 3.76 -26.49
CA HIS A 82 23.99 2.41 -25.91
C HIS A 82 22.76 1.59 -26.29
N GLY A 83 21.79 2.14 -27.00
CA GLY A 83 20.58 1.44 -27.42
C GLY A 83 19.71 1.01 -26.25
N ILE A 84 19.61 1.81 -25.19
CA ILE A 84 18.90 1.50 -23.95
C ILE A 84 17.74 2.44 -23.69
N HIS A 85 16.78 1.99 -22.87
CA HIS A 85 15.85 2.89 -22.20
C HIS A 85 16.52 3.49 -20.96
N LEU A 86 16.41 4.82 -20.78
CA LEU A 86 17.05 5.52 -19.67
C LEU A 86 16.08 6.43 -18.95
N GLY A 87 15.77 6.10 -17.67
CA GLY A 87 14.97 6.91 -16.76
C GLY A 87 15.84 7.71 -15.80
N ALA A 88 15.49 8.97 -15.52
CA ALA A 88 16.20 9.82 -14.57
C ALA A 88 15.27 10.83 -13.90
N GLY A 89 15.61 11.20 -12.65
CA GLY A 89 15.00 12.33 -11.96
C GLY A 89 15.64 13.65 -12.34
N LEU A 90 14.84 14.69 -12.47
CA LEU A 90 15.21 16.02 -12.99
C LEU A 90 14.60 17.12 -12.12
N THR A 91 15.38 18.13 -11.74
CA THR A 91 14.86 19.44 -11.34
C THR A 91 14.51 20.21 -12.59
N GLU A 92 13.23 20.24 -12.93
CA GLU A 92 12.70 20.80 -14.17
C GLU A 92 12.31 22.27 -13.98
N ARG A 93 12.62 23.10 -14.95
CA ARG A 93 12.02 24.41 -15.15
C ARG A 93 10.93 24.29 -16.20
N GLY A 94 9.67 24.38 -15.77
CA GLY A 94 8.51 24.35 -16.66
C GLY A 94 8.40 25.61 -17.51
N ASP A 95 7.63 25.54 -18.59
CA ASP A 95 7.36 26.66 -19.51
C ASP A 95 6.60 27.79 -18.81
N ASP A 96 5.91 27.49 -17.72
CA ASP A 96 5.22 28.43 -16.83
C ASP A 96 6.17 29.17 -15.87
N GLY A 97 7.48 28.89 -15.94
CA GLY A 97 8.49 29.46 -15.08
C GLY A 97 8.52 28.90 -13.66
N GLN A 98 7.79 27.82 -13.36
CA GLN A 98 7.87 27.14 -12.08
C GLN A 98 8.93 26.04 -12.09
N ALA A 99 9.41 25.68 -10.91
CA ALA A 99 10.25 24.50 -10.74
C ALA A 99 9.40 23.27 -10.39
N TYR A 100 9.71 22.15 -11.01
CA TYR A 100 9.08 20.85 -10.74
C TYR A 100 10.15 19.80 -10.42
N ASN A 101 9.77 18.87 -9.56
CA ASN A 101 10.54 17.66 -9.32
C ASN A 101 10.00 16.59 -10.28
N SER A 102 10.77 16.24 -11.28
CA SER A 102 10.30 15.51 -12.44
C SER A 102 11.04 14.20 -12.68
N ALA A 103 10.40 13.28 -13.38
CA ALA A 103 10.99 12.08 -13.93
C ALA A 103 10.84 12.06 -15.44
N VAL A 104 11.89 11.65 -16.14
CA VAL A 104 11.94 11.53 -17.60
C VAL A 104 12.34 10.12 -18.01
N LEU A 105 11.85 9.66 -19.16
CA LEU A 105 12.21 8.38 -19.77
C LEU A 105 12.54 8.59 -21.24
N PHE A 106 13.75 8.19 -21.63
CA PHE A 106 14.23 8.17 -23.00
C PHE A 106 14.20 6.75 -23.56
N ASP A 107 13.88 6.63 -24.85
CA ASP A 107 13.95 5.37 -25.58
C ASP A 107 15.34 5.14 -26.21
N PRO A 108 15.62 3.97 -26.83
CA PRO A 108 16.89 3.66 -27.47
C PRO A 108 17.26 4.58 -28.67
N SER A 109 16.33 5.35 -29.21
CA SER A 109 16.61 6.37 -30.22
C SER A 109 17.07 7.70 -29.61
N GLY A 110 16.97 7.84 -28.29
CA GLY A 110 17.17 9.08 -27.55
C GLY A 110 15.96 10.01 -27.56
N ALA A 111 14.78 9.52 -27.95
CA ALA A 111 13.56 10.30 -27.88
C ALA A 111 13.04 10.32 -26.43
N LEU A 112 12.58 11.47 -25.95
CA LEU A 112 11.87 11.61 -24.70
C LEU A 112 10.44 11.03 -24.88
N ILE A 113 10.18 9.88 -24.26
CA ILE A 113 8.90 9.15 -24.41
C ILE A 113 8.05 9.18 -23.15
N GLY A 114 8.59 9.54 -22.00
CA GLY A 114 7.88 9.63 -20.74
C GLY A 114 8.29 10.86 -19.94
N HIS A 115 7.30 11.56 -19.38
CA HIS A 115 7.49 12.72 -18.52
C HIS A 115 6.46 12.72 -17.41
N TYR A 116 6.92 12.90 -16.17
CA TYR A 116 6.10 12.94 -14.97
C TYR A 116 6.60 14.04 -14.04
N ARG A 117 5.70 14.70 -13.34
CA ARG A 117 5.98 15.70 -12.29
C ARG A 117 5.44 15.20 -10.97
N LYS A 118 6.29 15.21 -9.93
CA LYS A 118 5.97 14.74 -8.58
C LYS A 118 4.70 15.39 -8.04
N GLN A 119 3.76 14.57 -7.59
CA GLN A 119 2.44 15.03 -7.11
C GLN A 119 2.44 15.28 -5.61
N PHE A 120 3.09 14.43 -4.84
CA PHE A 120 3.19 14.58 -3.40
C PHE A 120 4.52 15.18 -2.99
N LEU A 121 4.46 16.40 -2.46
CA LEU A 121 5.62 17.16 -2.05
C LEU A 121 5.79 17.04 -0.53
N PRO A 122 6.82 16.32 -0.01
CA PRO A 122 7.19 16.37 1.40
C PRO A 122 7.64 17.78 1.80
N ALA A 123 7.76 18.06 3.11
CA ALA A 123 7.86 19.39 3.66
C ALA A 123 8.84 20.33 2.96
N GLN A 124 10.06 19.88 2.66
CA GLN A 124 11.05 20.70 1.98
C GLN A 124 10.67 20.97 0.53
N ASP A 125 10.14 19.97 -0.18
CA ASP A 125 9.75 20.09 -1.58
C ASP A 125 8.75 21.21 -1.81
N GLN A 126 7.81 21.41 -0.88
CA GLN A 126 6.81 22.48 -0.96
C GLN A 126 7.42 23.88 -0.99
N ARG A 127 8.65 24.04 -0.52
CA ARG A 127 9.38 25.33 -0.55
C ARG A 127 10.00 25.61 -1.90
N TRP A 128 10.26 24.57 -2.69
CA TRP A 128 11.04 24.66 -3.93
C TRP A 128 10.23 24.37 -5.18
N PHE A 129 9.40 23.33 -5.12
CA PHE A 129 8.68 22.79 -6.26
C PHE A 129 7.20 23.11 -6.25
N SER A 130 6.63 23.15 -7.42
CA SER A 130 5.19 23.15 -7.65
C SER A 130 4.66 21.72 -7.75
N VAL A 131 3.39 21.53 -7.38
CA VAL A 131 2.71 20.24 -7.46
C VAL A 131 2.58 19.81 -8.92
N GLY A 132 2.88 18.56 -9.22
CA GLY A 132 2.79 18.00 -10.56
C GLY A 132 1.38 17.99 -11.13
N ASP A 133 1.24 18.28 -12.40
CA ASP A 133 -0.01 18.50 -13.13
C ASP A 133 -0.24 17.52 -14.30
N LEU A 134 0.70 16.59 -14.53
CA LEU A 134 0.67 15.66 -15.68
C LEU A 134 -0.13 14.36 -15.41
N GLY A 135 -0.69 14.21 -14.22
CA GLY A 135 -1.38 12.96 -13.83
C GLY A 135 -0.42 11.78 -13.69
N ASN A 136 -0.88 10.58 -14.03
CA ASN A 136 -0.13 9.34 -13.87
C ASN A 136 0.14 8.69 -15.25
N PRO A 137 1.13 9.13 -16.03
CA PRO A 137 1.36 8.64 -17.39
C PRO A 137 1.93 7.22 -17.38
N VAL A 138 1.46 6.40 -18.34
CA VAL A 138 2.02 5.08 -18.67
C VAL A 138 2.41 5.07 -20.12
N VAL A 139 3.65 4.65 -20.40
CA VAL A 139 4.25 4.68 -21.74
C VAL A 139 4.40 3.27 -22.28
N ASP A 140 3.98 3.07 -23.53
CA ASP A 140 4.22 1.81 -24.25
C ASP A 140 5.66 1.76 -24.77
N THR A 141 6.37 0.68 -24.44
CA THR A 141 7.76 0.45 -24.90
C THR A 141 7.95 -0.96 -25.43
N ALA A 142 9.07 -1.21 -26.08
CA ALA A 142 9.45 -2.56 -26.50
C ALA A 142 9.67 -3.50 -25.28
N LEU A 143 10.01 -2.96 -24.12
CA LEU A 143 10.23 -3.71 -22.87
C LEU A 143 8.95 -4.01 -22.10
N GLY A 144 7.88 -3.26 -22.34
CA GLY A 144 6.60 -3.35 -21.62
C GLY A 144 6.00 -1.96 -21.42
N ARG A 145 4.92 -1.91 -20.66
CA ARG A 145 4.28 -0.65 -20.28
C ARG A 145 4.92 -0.11 -19.01
N ILE A 146 5.49 1.09 -19.09
CA ILE A 146 6.28 1.70 -18.02
C ILE A 146 5.55 2.92 -17.46
N GLY A 147 5.35 2.92 -16.13
CA GLY A 147 4.88 4.07 -15.37
C GLY A 147 6.03 4.76 -14.64
N LEU A 148 5.88 6.06 -14.37
CA LEU A 148 6.87 6.88 -13.68
C LEU A 148 6.28 7.42 -12.38
N LEU A 149 7.06 7.44 -11.30
CA LEU A 149 6.76 8.16 -10.07
C LEU A 149 8.05 8.68 -9.43
N VAL A 150 7.94 9.59 -8.48
CA VAL A 150 9.10 10.20 -7.82
C VAL A 150 8.97 10.06 -6.31
N CYS A 151 9.84 9.23 -5.72
CA CYS A 151 10.18 9.19 -4.30
C CYS A 151 8.95 9.10 -3.37
N PHE A 152 8.53 10.22 -2.76
CA PHE A 152 7.43 10.25 -1.80
C PHE A 152 6.07 9.83 -2.41
N ASP A 153 5.89 9.94 -3.72
CA ASP A 153 4.70 9.42 -4.41
C ASP A 153 4.52 7.92 -4.20
N GLY A 154 5.61 7.17 -4.03
CA GLY A 154 5.59 5.74 -3.71
C GLY A 154 4.95 5.42 -2.34
N ARG A 155 4.84 6.41 -1.44
CA ARG A 155 4.11 6.26 -0.17
C ARG A 155 2.60 6.41 -0.33
N ILE A 156 2.16 6.99 -1.44
CA ILE A 156 0.75 7.24 -1.72
C ILE A 156 0.21 6.09 -2.56
N PRO A 157 -0.60 5.20 -1.99
CA PRO A 157 -1.04 3.99 -2.70
C PRO A 157 -1.74 4.31 -4.01
N GLU A 158 -2.46 5.42 -4.09
CA GLU A 158 -3.21 5.83 -5.28
C GLU A 158 -2.31 6.06 -6.50
N VAL A 159 -1.08 6.59 -6.33
CA VAL A 159 -0.19 6.89 -7.48
C VAL A 159 0.22 5.60 -8.18
N ALA A 160 0.85 4.66 -7.44
CA ALA A 160 1.23 3.38 -8.00
C ALA A 160 0.01 2.58 -8.51
N ARG A 161 -1.12 2.69 -7.78
CA ARG A 161 -2.38 2.02 -8.14
C ARG A 161 -2.97 2.55 -9.44
N CYS A 162 -2.91 3.87 -9.69
CA CYS A 162 -3.36 4.47 -10.95
C CYS A 162 -2.47 4.03 -12.13
N LEU A 163 -1.16 3.99 -11.95
CA LEU A 163 -0.23 3.49 -12.98
C LEU A 163 -0.56 2.04 -13.35
N ALA A 164 -0.70 1.18 -12.34
CA ALA A 164 -1.02 -0.23 -12.56
C ALA A 164 -2.44 -0.44 -13.15
N ALA A 165 -3.43 0.35 -12.71
CA ALA A 165 -4.79 0.32 -13.28
C ALA A 165 -4.82 0.70 -14.76
N GLN A 166 -3.90 1.53 -15.20
CA GLN A 166 -3.68 1.88 -16.61
C GLN A 166 -2.81 0.85 -17.35
N GLY A 167 -2.42 -0.24 -16.68
CA GLY A 167 -1.72 -1.36 -17.28
C GLY A 167 -0.19 -1.24 -17.25
N ALA A 168 0.40 -0.44 -16.37
CA ALA A 168 1.84 -0.49 -16.16
C ALA A 168 2.26 -1.90 -15.71
N GLU A 169 3.29 -2.43 -16.34
CA GLU A 169 3.94 -3.69 -15.98
C GLU A 169 5.21 -3.43 -15.13
N ILE A 170 5.77 -2.22 -15.30
CA ILE A 170 6.98 -1.74 -14.64
C ILE A 170 6.72 -0.31 -14.15
N ILE A 171 7.15 -0.01 -12.94
CA ILE A 171 7.17 1.35 -12.41
C ILE A 171 8.62 1.74 -12.11
N LEU A 172 9.05 2.91 -12.60
CA LEU A 172 10.32 3.50 -12.26
C LEU A 172 10.11 4.52 -11.14
N ASP A 173 10.83 4.34 -10.04
CA ASP A 173 10.82 5.24 -8.88
C ASP A 173 12.18 5.93 -8.76
N MET A 174 12.24 7.20 -9.19
CA MET A 174 13.39 8.06 -9.04
C MET A 174 13.33 8.70 -7.67
N ALA A 175 14.28 8.34 -6.77
CA ALA A 175 14.13 8.69 -5.36
C ALA A 175 15.37 9.32 -4.73
N ASN A 176 15.12 10.00 -3.61
CA ASN A 176 16.11 10.42 -2.62
C ASN A 176 15.61 9.95 -1.25
N PHE A 177 15.66 8.64 -0.98
CA PHE A 177 15.14 8.09 0.26
C PHE A 177 15.94 8.58 1.46
N PHE A 178 15.28 9.27 2.37
CA PHE A 178 15.84 9.68 3.66
C PHE A 178 14.90 9.32 4.83
N VAL A 179 13.73 8.74 4.52
CA VAL A 179 12.76 8.26 5.50
C VAL A 179 12.92 6.76 5.66
N MET A 180 13.08 6.30 6.91
CA MET A 180 13.17 4.87 7.23
C MET A 180 11.96 4.10 6.69
N GLY A 181 12.21 2.88 6.21
CA GLY A 181 11.17 1.96 5.73
C GLY A 181 10.69 2.23 4.30
N GLN A 182 11.10 3.32 3.65
CA GLN A 182 10.63 3.61 2.30
C GLN A 182 11.10 2.54 1.31
N ALA A 183 12.39 2.22 1.30
CA ALA A 183 12.94 1.16 0.47
C ALA A 183 12.48 -0.25 0.90
N ASP A 184 12.30 -0.50 2.21
CA ASP A 184 12.06 -1.85 2.74
C ASP A 184 10.59 -2.20 2.90
N LEU A 185 9.72 -1.20 3.04
CA LEU A 185 8.29 -1.38 3.21
C LEU A 185 7.50 -0.96 1.97
N PHE A 186 7.63 0.33 1.56
CA PHE A 186 6.70 0.87 0.56
C PHE A 186 6.99 0.34 -0.85
N VAL A 187 8.25 0.26 -1.28
CA VAL A 187 8.57 -0.26 -2.62
C VAL A 187 8.10 -1.71 -2.78
N PRO A 188 8.42 -2.66 -1.86
CA PRO A 188 7.88 -4.01 -1.93
C PRO A 188 6.35 -4.09 -1.79
N ALA A 189 5.74 -3.29 -0.90
CA ALA A 189 4.29 -3.28 -0.75
C ALA A 189 3.59 -2.81 -2.03
N ARG A 190 4.06 -1.74 -2.67
CA ARG A 190 3.52 -1.23 -3.94
C ARG A 190 3.70 -2.24 -5.08
N ALA A 191 4.86 -2.92 -5.16
CA ALA A 191 5.07 -3.98 -6.13
C ALA A 191 4.08 -5.14 -5.93
N MET A 192 3.95 -5.62 -4.69
CA MET A 192 3.10 -6.74 -4.33
C MET A 192 1.60 -6.43 -4.55
N GLU A 193 1.10 -5.30 -4.05
CA GLU A 193 -0.33 -5.00 -4.12
C GLU A 193 -0.82 -4.68 -5.54
N ASN A 194 0.09 -4.22 -6.40
CA ASN A 194 -0.22 -3.88 -7.80
C ASN A 194 0.15 -5.00 -8.79
N GLY A 195 0.99 -5.95 -8.40
CA GLY A 195 1.46 -7.01 -9.28
C GLY A 195 2.39 -6.49 -10.39
N VAL A 196 3.24 -5.50 -10.08
CA VAL A 196 4.13 -4.83 -11.03
C VAL A 196 5.59 -4.91 -10.57
N TRP A 197 6.52 -4.85 -11.53
CA TRP A 197 7.92 -4.62 -11.20
C TRP A 197 8.11 -3.17 -10.75
N ILE A 198 8.93 -2.95 -9.69
CA ILE A 198 9.36 -1.60 -9.31
C ILE A 198 10.88 -1.53 -9.31
N LEU A 199 11.40 -0.54 -10.02
CA LEU A 199 12.81 -0.20 -10.09
C LEU A 199 13.01 1.13 -9.36
N ALA A 200 13.50 1.08 -8.13
CA ALA A 200 13.72 2.27 -7.30
C ALA A 200 15.21 2.61 -7.24
N ALA A 201 15.58 3.71 -7.84
CA ALA A 201 16.93 4.27 -7.81
C ALA A 201 16.97 5.42 -6.81
N THR A 202 17.89 5.39 -5.86
CA THR A 202 17.97 6.40 -4.81
C THR A 202 19.37 6.93 -4.59
N LYS A 203 19.45 8.12 -4.02
CA LYS A 203 20.68 8.77 -3.58
C LYS A 203 21.30 8.04 -2.39
N ALA A 204 22.64 8.09 -2.28
CA ALA A 204 23.40 7.71 -1.11
C ALA A 204 24.41 8.78 -0.72
N GLY A 205 24.76 8.87 0.54
CA GLY A 205 25.73 9.83 1.09
C GLY A 205 25.07 11.04 1.76
N VAL A 206 25.85 12.07 1.98
CA VAL A 206 25.41 13.29 2.67
C VAL A 206 25.34 14.45 1.68
N GLU A 207 24.19 15.13 1.63
CA GLU A 207 24.08 16.43 0.99
C GLU A 207 23.72 17.47 2.04
N ARG A 208 24.64 18.43 2.27
CA ARG A 208 24.51 19.44 3.34
C ARG A 208 24.22 18.79 4.69
N SER A 209 22.98 18.89 5.18
CA SER A 209 22.55 18.41 6.49
C SER A 209 21.74 17.11 6.47
N ILE A 210 21.44 16.57 5.29
CA ILE A 210 20.64 15.35 5.16
C ILE A 210 21.53 14.17 4.78
N TYR A 211 21.36 13.09 5.51
CA TYR A 211 21.96 11.80 5.20
C TYR A 211 20.96 10.93 4.42
N TYR A 212 21.41 10.41 3.31
CA TYR A 212 20.68 9.48 2.43
C TYR A 212 21.30 8.10 2.56
N PRO A 213 20.62 7.14 3.18
CA PRO A 213 21.20 5.81 3.42
C PRO A 213 21.39 4.98 2.14
N GLY A 214 20.75 5.35 1.05
CA GLY A 214 20.71 4.52 -0.14
C GLY A 214 19.62 3.44 -0.06
N GLY A 215 19.93 2.25 -0.60
CA GLY A 215 19.00 1.13 -0.64
C GLY A 215 18.24 1.04 -1.97
N SER A 216 18.86 1.47 -3.08
CA SER A 216 18.32 1.25 -4.44
C SER A 216 18.04 -0.23 -4.67
N LEU A 217 16.87 -0.56 -5.22
CA LEU A 217 16.43 -1.95 -5.33
C LEU A 217 15.51 -2.19 -6.54
N ILE A 218 15.49 -3.45 -6.98
CA ILE A 218 14.57 -3.97 -7.99
C ILE A 218 13.66 -4.98 -7.32
N VAL A 219 12.36 -4.77 -7.38
CA VAL A 219 11.35 -5.60 -6.72
C VAL A 219 10.42 -6.23 -7.73
N ALA A 220 10.22 -7.55 -7.58
CA ALA A 220 9.31 -8.32 -8.41
C ALA A 220 7.83 -8.08 -8.06
N PRO A 221 6.87 -8.43 -8.95
CA PRO A 221 5.43 -8.32 -8.71
C PRO A 221 4.91 -9.07 -7.48
N THR A 222 5.72 -9.94 -6.90
CA THR A 222 5.44 -10.68 -5.66
C THR A 222 5.84 -9.92 -4.39
N GLY A 223 6.56 -8.80 -4.52
CA GLY A 223 7.18 -8.09 -3.40
C GLY A 223 8.61 -8.57 -3.08
N GLU A 224 9.12 -9.59 -3.80
CA GLU A 224 10.47 -10.11 -3.62
C GLU A 224 11.52 -9.13 -4.15
N VAL A 225 12.53 -8.83 -3.33
CA VAL A 225 13.68 -8.03 -3.75
C VAL A 225 14.63 -8.89 -4.57
N ARG A 226 14.77 -8.56 -5.87
CA ARG A 226 15.60 -9.31 -6.83
C ARG A 226 17.03 -8.81 -6.92
N ALA A 227 17.24 -7.52 -6.67
CA ALA A 227 18.56 -6.92 -6.60
C ALA A 227 18.50 -5.70 -5.68
N ARG A 228 19.60 -5.43 -4.99
CA ARG A 228 19.73 -4.29 -4.08
C ARG A 228 21.16 -3.81 -4.01
N ILE A 229 21.36 -2.49 -3.91
CA ILE A 229 22.65 -1.90 -3.56
C ILE A 229 22.67 -1.72 -2.04
N ALA A 230 23.76 -2.09 -1.40
CA ALA A 230 23.93 -1.91 0.04
C ALA A 230 23.83 -0.43 0.42
N ASN A 231 23.39 -0.17 1.64
CA ASN A 231 23.39 1.18 2.18
C ASN A 231 24.80 1.77 2.13
N ASP A 232 24.89 3.09 1.96
CA ASP A 232 26.14 3.86 1.84
C ASP A 232 27.04 3.52 0.63
N ALA A 233 26.72 2.47 -0.13
CA ALA A 233 27.46 2.14 -1.34
C ALA A 233 27.06 3.04 -2.51
N HIS A 234 27.96 3.20 -3.48
CA HIS A 234 27.64 3.74 -4.80
C HIS A 234 27.80 2.63 -5.83
N GLY A 235 27.01 2.64 -6.91
CA GLY A 235 27.14 1.65 -7.97
C GLY A 235 25.82 1.30 -8.64
N VAL A 236 25.78 0.09 -9.19
CA VAL A 236 24.69 -0.42 -10.02
C VAL A 236 24.26 -1.79 -9.52
N ALA A 237 22.96 -2.02 -9.41
CA ALA A 237 22.40 -3.37 -9.24
C ALA A 237 21.55 -3.74 -10.45
N VAL A 238 21.72 -4.99 -10.94
CA VAL A 238 21.06 -5.49 -12.15
C VAL A 238 20.24 -6.73 -11.81
N ALA A 239 19.03 -6.80 -12.37
CA ALA A 239 18.21 -8.01 -12.31
C ALA A 239 17.60 -8.32 -13.68
N GLU A 240 17.25 -9.59 -13.87
CA GLU A 240 16.42 -9.99 -15.00
C GLU A 240 14.96 -9.67 -14.70
N ILE A 241 14.32 -8.97 -15.62
CA ILE A 241 12.90 -8.60 -15.60
C ILE A 241 12.17 -9.50 -16.60
N VAL A 242 11.02 -10.03 -16.15
CA VAL A 242 10.13 -10.82 -17.01
C VAL A 242 8.74 -10.21 -16.93
N VAL A 243 8.24 -9.70 -18.05
CA VAL A 243 6.90 -9.11 -18.17
C VAL A 243 6.03 -9.89 -19.14
N GLY A 244 4.73 -9.67 -19.10
CA GLY A 244 3.77 -10.43 -19.90
C GLY A 244 3.43 -11.80 -19.28
N THR A 245 3.72 -11.99 -18.00
CA THR A 245 3.34 -13.17 -17.22
C THR A 245 2.17 -12.85 -16.30
N GLU A 246 1.55 -13.90 -15.74
CA GLU A 246 0.57 -13.76 -14.65
C GLU A 246 1.24 -13.67 -13.27
N GLN A 247 2.56 -13.61 -13.22
CA GLN A 247 3.29 -13.51 -11.95
C GLN A 247 2.87 -12.26 -11.20
N GLY A 248 2.43 -12.43 -9.95
CA GLY A 248 1.96 -11.35 -9.10
C GLY A 248 0.54 -10.87 -9.41
N SER A 249 -0.19 -11.45 -10.38
CA SER A 249 -1.58 -11.09 -10.68
C SER A 249 -2.58 -11.57 -9.62
N ALA A 250 -2.21 -12.62 -8.88
CA ALA A 250 -3.03 -13.21 -7.82
C ALA A 250 -2.46 -12.93 -6.43
N TRP A 251 -3.35 -12.94 -5.44
CA TRP A 251 -3.02 -13.02 -4.02
C TRP A 251 -2.65 -14.45 -3.62
N ALA A 252 -2.04 -14.63 -2.45
CA ALA A 252 -1.66 -15.96 -1.95
C ALA A 252 -2.85 -16.93 -1.82
N ASN A 253 -4.04 -16.42 -1.57
CA ASN A 253 -5.28 -17.19 -1.51
C ASN A 253 -5.92 -17.48 -2.90
N GLY A 254 -5.24 -17.15 -4.00
CA GLY A 254 -5.71 -17.34 -5.37
C GLY A 254 -6.63 -16.26 -5.91
N GLY A 255 -6.99 -15.24 -5.11
CA GLY A 255 -7.80 -14.10 -5.57
C GLY A 255 -7.05 -13.22 -6.58
N CYS A 256 -7.77 -12.66 -7.55
CA CYS A 256 -7.19 -11.80 -8.57
C CYS A 256 -7.15 -10.34 -8.10
N LYS A 257 -5.94 -9.73 -8.10
CA LYS A 257 -5.73 -8.36 -7.64
C LYS A 257 -6.54 -7.31 -8.38
N TRP A 258 -6.87 -7.56 -9.64
CA TRP A 258 -7.60 -6.61 -10.50
C TRP A 258 -9.05 -7.00 -10.73
N ALA A 259 -9.35 -8.28 -11.01
CA ALA A 259 -10.71 -8.74 -11.28
C ALA A 259 -11.60 -8.75 -10.02
N ASP A 260 -11.01 -8.92 -8.85
CA ASP A 260 -11.76 -8.94 -7.59
C ASP A 260 -12.01 -7.55 -6.98
N ARG A 261 -11.50 -6.48 -7.62
CA ARG A 261 -11.79 -5.09 -7.19
C ARG A 261 -13.28 -4.78 -7.25
N ARG A 262 -13.70 -3.84 -6.40
CA ARG A 262 -15.07 -3.34 -6.32
C ARG A 262 -15.10 -1.82 -6.47
N PRO A 263 -14.84 -1.28 -7.68
CA PRO A 263 -14.72 0.16 -7.91
C PRO A 263 -15.94 0.98 -7.44
N GLN A 264 -17.12 0.38 -7.45
CA GLN A 264 -18.35 1.02 -6.96
C GLN A 264 -18.28 1.38 -5.47
N ALA A 265 -17.49 0.66 -4.67
CA ALA A 265 -17.28 0.94 -3.25
C ALA A 265 -16.20 2.00 -2.99
N TYR A 266 -15.50 2.48 -4.02
CA TYR A 266 -14.34 3.36 -3.87
C TYR A 266 -14.62 4.84 -4.17
N GLY A 267 -15.87 5.22 -4.36
CA GLY A 267 -16.26 6.57 -4.80
C GLY A 267 -15.68 7.71 -3.97
N LEU A 268 -15.43 7.51 -2.66
CA LEU A 268 -14.81 8.50 -1.79
C LEU A 268 -13.36 8.84 -2.17
N MET A 269 -12.64 7.93 -2.82
CA MET A 269 -11.25 8.18 -3.21
C MET A 269 -11.12 9.29 -4.25
N ALA A 270 -12.12 9.46 -5.11
CA ALA A 270 -12.17 10.52 -6.12
C ALA A 270 -12.75 11.86 -5.59
N ARG A 271 -13.14 11.94 -4.32
CA ARG A 271 -13.64 13.17 -3.70
C ARG A 271 -12.50 14.01 -3.12
N ARG A 272 -12.66 15.33 -3.17
CA ARG A 272 -11.77 16.24 -2.45
C ARG A 272 -11.84 15.96 -0.96
N PHE A 273 -10.75 16.22 -0.26
CA PHE A 273 -10.68 15.96 1.19
C PHE A 273 -11.83 16.63 1.96
N ASP A 274 -12.11 17.89 1.66
CA ASP A 274 -13.14 18.66 2.35
C ASP A 274 -14.57 18.14 2.12
N ASP A 275 -14.77 17.33 1.08
CA ASP A 275 -16.04 16.66 0.74
C ASP A 275 -16.16 15.26 1.36
N THR A 276 -15.20 14.85 2.19
CA THR A 276 -15.22 13.54 2.86
C THR A 276 -15.79 13.61 4.27
N PRO A 277 -16.40 12.52 4.79
CA PRO A 277 -16.85 12.47 6.18
C PRO A 277 -15.75 12.68 7.22
N LEU A 278 -14.48 12.44 6.87
CA LEU A 278 -13.34 12.66 7.76
C LEU A 278 -13.11 14.15 8.04
N ALA A 279 -13.26 15.02 7.04
CA ALA A 279 -12.84 16.42 7.14
C ALA A 279 -13.43 17.16 8.36
N PRO A 280 -14.75 17.11 8.64
CA PRO A 280 -15.31 17.76 9.82
C PRO A 280 -14.83 17.16 11.14
N LEU A 281 -14.50 15.86 11.17
CA LEU A 281 -14.07 15.16 12.39
C LEU A 281 -12.70 15.62 12.89
N LEU A 282 -11.82 16.06 11.99
CA LEU A 282 -10.48 16.52 12.37
C LEU A 282 -10.50 17.92 13.03
N ASN A 283 -11.59 18.64 12.90
CA ASN A 283 -11.79 19.95 13.52
C ASN A 283 -12.36 19.87 14.95
N HIS A 284 -12.72 18.66 15.41
CA HIS A 284 -13.32 18.47 16.72
C HIS A 284 -12.36 17.74 17.66
N ALA A 285 -12.24 18.23 18.88
CA ALA A 285 -11.50 17.54 19.93
C ALA A 285 -12.15 16.18 20.25
N LEU A 286 -11.34 15.21 20.61
CA LEU A 286 -11.82 13.95 21.17
C LEU A 286 -12.56 14.20 22.48
N ALA A 287 -13.64 13.44 22.72
CA ALA A 287 -14.35 13.51 24.00
C ALA A 287 -13.39 13.15 25.16
N PRO A 288 -13.50 13.82 26.32
CA PRO A 288 -12.73 13.46 27.50
C PRO A 288 -12.93 11.97 27.84
N GLY A 289 -11.84 11.24 28.12
CA GLY A 289 -11.86 9.81 28.46
C GLY A 289 -11.75 8.85 27.29
N THR A 290 -11.79 9.33 26.02
CA THR A 290 -11.53 8.50 24.84
C THR A 290 -10.06 8.51 24.39
N ALA A 291 -9.20 9.20 25.13
CA ALA A 291 -7.82 9.47 24.74
C ALA A 291 -6.98 8.21 24.52
N CYS A 292 -7.21 7.16 25.32
CA CYS A 292 -6.44 5.92 25.25
C CYS A 292 -7.34 4.71 25.52
N VAL A 293 -7.34 3.74 24.63
CA VAL A 293 -8.11 2.50 24.75
C VAL A 293 -7.22 1.29 24.49
N LYS A 294 -7.33 0.25 25.30
CA LYS A 294 -6.65 -1.02 25.01
C LYS A 294 -7.47 -1.82 24.02
N ILE A 295 -6.88 -2.15 22.88
CA ILE A 295 -7.46 -2.94 21.80
C ILE A 295 -6.67 -4.24 21.65
N ALA A 296 -7.30 -5.31 21.18
CA ALA A 296 -6.63 -6.59 21.07
C ALA A 296 -7.06 -7.39 19.83
N ALA A 297 -6.08 -8.04 19.20
CA ALA A 297 -6.30 -9.11 18.26
C ALA A 297 -6.31 -10.46 19.01
N VAL A 298 -7.32 -11.27 18.75
CA VAL A 298 -7.44 -12.64 19.25
C VAL A 298 -7.01 -13.58 18.15
N GLN A 299 -6.03 -14.44 18.43
CA GLN A 299 -5.61 -15.51 17.55
C GLN A 299 -6.17 -16.83 18.06
N ALA A 300 -6.81 -17.59 17.20
CA ALA A 300 -7.38 -18.87 17.56
C ALA A 300 -7.23 -19.89 16.43
N HIS A 301 -7.22 -21.16 16.80
CA HIS A 301 -7.35 -22.28 15.87
C HIS A 301 -8.82 -22.50 15.49
N ALA A 302 -9.04 -23.10 14.32
CA ALA A 302 -10.37 -23.47 13.86
C ALA A 302 -10.70 -24.96 14.08
N ASP A 303 -9.99 -25.62 14.94
CA ASP A 303 -10.31 -27.01 15.27
C ASP A 303 -11.80 -27.16 15.64
N SER A 304 -12.45 -28.10 14.98
CA SER A 304 -13.90 -28.29 15.01
C SER A 304 -14.46 -28.67 16.40
N GLN A 305 -13.63 -29.16 17.32
CA GLN A 305 -14.07 -29.60 18.63
C GLN A 305 -13.80 -28.55 19.74
N HIS A 306 -12.67 -27.84 19.68
CA HIS A 306 -12.22 -26.97 20.77
C HIS A 306 -11.94 -25.52 20.32
N GLY A 307 -11.69 -25.26 19.03
CA GLY A 307 -11.23 -23.97 18.52
C GLY A 307 -12.13 -22.79 18.87
N THR A 308 -13.46 -22.98 18.86
CA THR A 308 -14.40 -21.92 19.28
C THR A 308 -14.31 -21.66 20.78
N ALA A 309 -14.26 -22.71 21.61
CA ALA A 309 -14.15 -22.57 23.06
C ALA A 309 -12.81 -21.94 23.46
N ASP A 310 -11.72 -22.34 22.80
CA ASP A 310 -10.39 -21.76 23.02
C ASP A 310 -10.34 -20.29 22.59
N GLY A 311 -10.92 -19.93 21.44
CA GLY A 311 -11.01 -18.54 20.99
C GLY A 311 -11.84 -17.66 21.93
N LEU A 312 -12.95 -18.16 22.47
CA LEU A 312 -13.74 -17.46 23.49
C LEU A 312 -12.99 -17.35 24.82
N ALA A 313 -12.21 -18.36 25.19
CA ALA A 313 -11.33 -18.28 26.36
C ALA A 313 -10.26 -17.21 26.17
N MET A 314 -9.66 -17.09 24.97
CA MET A 314 -8.72 -16.03 24.63
C MET A 314 -9.39 -14.65 24.63
N ALA A 315 -10.62 -14.53 24.15
CA ALA A 315 -11.39 -13.30 24.23
C ALA A 315 -11.61 -12.86 25.70
N ARG A 316 -12.01 -13.79 26.60
CA ARG A 316 -12.09 -13.53 28.04
C ARG A 316 -10.74 -13.12 28.62
N HIS A 317 -9.66 -13.78 28.21
CA HIS A 317 -8.31 -13.43 28.65
C HIS A 317 -7.92 -12.02 28.21
N ALA A 318 -8.24 -11.61 26.97
CA ALA A 318 -8.02 -10.25 26.50
C ALA A 318 -8.75 -9.21 27.36
N VAL A 319 -9.99 -9.50 27.75
CA VAL A 319 -10.76 -8.63 28.67
C VAL A 319 -10.10 -8.54 30.04
N LEU A 320 -9.61 -9.63 30.59
CA LEU A 320 -8.87 -9.65 31.86
C LEU A 320 -7.57 -8.83 31.78
N LEU A 321 -6.93 -8.78 30.60
CA LEU A 321 -5.80 -7.89 30.32
C LEU A 321 -6.20 -6.41 30.12
N GLY A 322 -7.49 -6.11 30.23
CA GLY A 322 -8.04 -4.75 30.13
C GLY A 322 -8.39 -4.30 28.71
N ALA A 323 -8.45 -5.21 27.72
CA ALA A 323 -8.90 -4.85 26.39
C ALA A 323 -10.38 -4.41 26.39
N ARG A 324 -10.66 -3.34 25.65
CA ARG A 324 -12.00 -2.76 25.49
C ARG A 324 -12.57 -3.03 24.10
N LEU A 325 -11.73 -3.45 23.15
CA LEU A 325 -12.10 -3.83 21.80
C LEU A 325 -11.34 -5.09 21.40
N LEU A 326 -12.06 -6.08 20.89
CA LEU A 326 -11.54 -7.37 20.48
C LEU A 326 -11.83 -7.63 18.99
N ALA A 327 -10.84 -8.14 18.23
CA ALA A 327 -11.07 -8.74 16.93
C ALA A 327 -10.92 -10.26 17.04
N MET A 328 -11.93 -11.00 16.62
CA MET A 328 -11.85 -12.45 16.43
C MET A 328 -11.29 -12.76 15.03
N PRO A 329 -10.64 -13.92 14.81
CA PRO A 329 -10.10 -14.29 13.51
C PRO A 329 -11.19 -14.61 12.49
N LEU A 330 -10.86 -14.53 11.19
CA LEU A 330 -11.81 -14.74 10.07
C LEU A 330 -12.57 -16.07 10.19
N HIS A 331 -13.86 -16.05 9.83
CA HIS A 331 -14.77 -17.20 9.90
C HIS A 331 -14.70 -17.92 11.26
N PHE A 332 -14.78 -17.12 12.34
CA PHE A 332 -14.68 -17.65 13.70
C PHE A 332 -15.77 -18.70 13.95
N GLY A 333 -15.36 -19.90 14.34
CA GLY A 333 -16.24 -21.05 14.52
C GLY A 333 -16.34 -21.98 13.29
N ALA A 334 -15.75 -21.64 12.16
CA ALA A 334 -15.61 -22.57 11.03
C ALA A 334 -14.38 -23.48 11.20
N ALA A 335 -14.49 -24.72 10.77
CA ALA A 335 -13.41 -25.71 10.85
C ALA A 335 -12.21 -25.40 9.93
N SER A 336 -12.35 -24.49 8.98
CA SER A 336 -11.32 -24.11 8.01
C SER A 336 -11.37 -22.63 7.70
N ALA A 337 -10.21 -22.07 7.31
CA ALA A 337 -10.11 -20.73 6.74
C ALA A 337 -10.84 -20.60 5.38
N ALA A 338 -10.98 -21.71 4.67
CA ALA A 338 -11.70 -21.81 3.40
C ALA A 338 -12.91 -22.77 3.58
N PRO A 339 -14.04 -22.30 4.13
CA PRO A 339 -15.19 -23.15 4.40
C PRO A 339 -15.82 -23.66 3.10
N THR A 340 -16.22 -24.93 3.09
CA THR A 340 -17.11 -25.47 2.04
C THR A 340 -18.50 -24.90 2.20
N ALA A 341 -19.39 -25.08 1.20
CA ALA A 341 -20.79 -24.67 1.32
C ALA A 341 -21.50 -25.29 2.55
N ALA A 342 -21.18 -26.55 2.87
CA ALA A 342 -21.73 -27.22 4.04
C ALA A 342 -21.17 -26.62 5.37
N ASP A 343 -19.87 -26.25 5.38
CA ASP A 343 -19.26 -25.58 6.53
C ASP A 343 -19.84 -24.17 6.73
N ALA A 344 -20.02 -23.43 5.63
CA ALA A 344 -20.63 -22.12 5.65
C ALA A 344 -22.07 -22.16 6.19
N ALA A 345 -22.87 -23.13 5.76
CA ALA A 345 -24.22 -23.33 6.27
C ALA A 345 -24.23 -23.70 7.77
N ARG A 346 -23.29 -24.56 8.19
CA ARG A 346 -23.15 -24.90 9.63
C ARG A 346 -22.75 -23.70 10.47
N LEU A 347 -21.81 -22.88 9.99
CA LEU A 347 -21.41 -21.67 10.69
C LEU A 347 -22.58 -20.67 10.76
N ALA A 348 -23.30 -20.45 9.65
CA ALA A 348 -24.46 -19.58 9.63
C ALA A 348 -25.53 -20.00 10.65
N ALA A 349 -25.80 -21.30 10.77
CA ALA A 349 -26.71 -21.83 11.78
C ALA A 349 -26.23 -21.62 13.23
N ARG A 350 -24.90 -21.55 13.45
CA ARG A 350 -24.31 -21.32 14.78
C ARG A 350 -24.14 -19.82 15.09
N THR A 351 -24.16 -18.94 14.11
CA THR A 351 -23.90 -17.51 14.27
C THR A 351 -24.73 -16.86 15.38
N PRO A 352 -26.06 -17.12 15.53
CA PRO A 352 -26.82 -16.55 16.64
C PRO A 352 -26.24 -16.90 18.01
N ALA A 353 -25.86 -18.16 18.24
CA ALA A 353 -25.27 -18.60 19.52
C ALA A 353 -23.91 -17.94 19.77
N LEU A 354 -23.06 -17.77 18.73
CA LEU A 354 -21.78 -17.07 18.86
C LEU A 354 -21.98 -15.58 19.17
N ILE A 355 -22.99 -14.95 18.60
CA ILE A 355 -23.37 -13.57 18.93
C ILE A 355 -23.78 -13.49 20.40
N ASP A 356 -24.63 -14.41 20.88
CA ASP A 356 -25.09 -14.43 22.27
C ASP A 356 -23.92 -14.62 23.25
N GLU A 357 -23.01 -15.55 22.98
CA GLU A 357 -21.84 -15.81 23.83
C GLU A 357 -20.91 -14.59 23.90
N LEU A 358 -20.62 -13.92 22.78
CA LEU A 358 -19.81 -12.71 22.77
C LEU A 358 -20.56 -11.50 23.35
N HIS A 359 -21.88 -11.41 23.12
CA HIS A 359 -22.70 -10.38 23.74
C HIS A 359 -22.68 -10.49 25.26
N GLN A 360 -22.80 -11.70 25.81
CA GLN A 360 -22.70 -11.91 27.26
C GLN A 360 -21.37 -11.36 27.80
N LEU A 361 -20.24 -11.67 27.15
CA LEU A 361 -18.94 -11.13 27.52
C LEU A 361 -18.91 -9.59 27.42
N CYS A 362 -19.45 -9.03 26.33
CA CYS A 362 -19.50 -7.59 26.10
C CYS A 362 -20.39 -6.87 27.13
N ALA A 363 -21.54 -7.45 27.49
CA ALA A 363 -22.47 -6.88 28.45
C ALA A 363 -21.89 -6.88 29.87
N GLU A 364 -21.25 -7.98 30.27
CA GLU A 364 -20.66 -8.14 31.60
C GLU A 364 -19.51 -7.15 31.84
N HIS A 365 -18.61 -6.97 30.84
CA HIS A 365 -17.38 -6.20 31.01
C HIS A 365 -17.42 -4.81 30.34
N GLY A 366 -18.48 -4.47 29.62
CA GLY A 366 -18.62 -3.18 28.93
C GLY A 366 -17.60 -3.02 27.79
N VAL A 367 -17.30 -4.09 27.06
CA VAL A 367 -16.34 -4.13 25.95
C VAL A 367 -17.05 -4.28 24.60
N PHE A 368 -16.29 -4.19 23.53
CA PHE A 368 -16.73 -4.37 22.15
C PHE A 368 -16.00 -5.55 21.52
N ALA A 369 -16.69 -6.32 20.68
CA ALA A 369 -16.11 -7.44 19.94
C ALA A 369 -16.55 -7.42 18.49
N VAL A 370 -15.62 -7.73 17.58
CA VAL A 370 -15.91 -7.98 16.17
C VAL A 370 -15.87 -9.48 15.92
N LEU A 371 -17.02 -10.02 15.52
CA LEU A 371 -17.24 -11.41 15.16
C LEU A 371 -17.32 -11.56 13.64
N PRO A 372 -16.26 -12.02 12.96
CA PRO A 372 -16.33 -12.37 11.54
C PRO A 372 -16.94 -13.77 11.39
N THR A 373 -18.10 -13.83 10.76
CA THR A 373 -18.93 -15.04 10.66
C THR A 373 -19.61 -15.12 9.30
N ILE A 374 -20.61 -15.98 9.17
CA ILE A 374 -21.47 -16.12 7.98
C ILE A 374 -22.93 -15.99 8.44
N GLU A 375 -23.71 -15.20 7.73
CA GLU A 375 -25.15 -15.07 7.96
C GLU A 375 -25.94 -15.49 6.72
N ALA A 376 -27.16 -15.97 6.93
CA ALA A 376 -28.12 -16.24 5.87
C ALA A 376 -28.92 -14.96 5.56
N GLY A 377 -28.90 -14.55 4.30
CA GLY A 377 -29.71 -13.45 3.79
C GLY A 377 -30.73 -13.91 2.75
N THR A 378 -31.44 -12.98 2.15
CA THR A 378 -32.47 -13.26 1.13
C THR A 378 -31.89 -13.87 -0.14
N SER A 379 -30.63 -13.59 -0.47
CA SER A 379 -29.94 -14.09 -1.67
C SER A 379 -29.03 -15.30 -1.40
N GLY A 380 -29.01 -15.82 -0.17
CA GLY A 380 -28.14 -16.93 0.23
C GLY A 380 -27.23 -16.59 1.41
N LEU A 381 -26.15 -17.34 1.57
CA LEU A 381 -25.16 -17.13 2.61
C LEU A 381 -24.22 -15.98 2.24
N TRP A 382 -23.77 -15.19 3.24
CA TRP A 382 -22.81 -14.12 3.03
C TRP A 382 -21.81 -14.00 4.19
N PRO A 383 -20.50 -13.79 3.91
CA PRO A 383 -19.54 -13.49 4.97
C PRO A 383 -19.83 -12.10 5.55
N VAL A 384 -19.90 -11.99 6.86
CA VAL A 384 -20.23 -10.75 7.57
C VAL A 384 -19.41 -10.62 8.84
N ALA A 385 -18.97 -9.41 9.15
CA ALA A 385 -18.43 -9.09 10.46
C ALA A 385 -19.50 -8.37 11.29
N VAL A 386 -19.81 -8.91 12.47
CA VAL A 386 -20.79 -8.36 13.40
C VAL A 386 -20.06 -7.61 14.50
N LEU A 387 -20.35 -6.32 14.67
CA LEU A 387 -19.88 -5.54 15.81
C LEU A 387 -20.88 -5.68 16.96
N ILE A 388 -20.39 -6.17 18.08
CA ILE A 388 -21.17 -6.46 19.28
C ILE A 388 -20.68 -5.56 20.42
N GLY A 389 -21.58 -5.00 21.18
CA GLY A 389 -21.30 -4.17 22.35
C GLY A 389 -22.18 -4.55 23.54
N ARG A 390 -22.17 -3.71 24.55
CA ARG A 390 -22.89 -3.97 25.81
C ARG A 390 -24.40 -4.19 25.63
N GLN A 391 -25.02 -3.53 24.65
CA GLN A 391 -26.47 -3.60 24.42
C GLN A 391 -26.85 -4.59 23.32
N GLY A 392 -25.92 -5.40 22.83
CA GLY A 392 -26.11 -6.35 21.73
C GLY A 392 -25.39 -5.95 20.47
N VAL A 393 -25.93 -6.35 19.34
CA VAL A 393 -25.38 -6.04 18.02
C VAL A 393 -25.53 -4.56 17.70
N ILE A 394 -24.40 -3.90 17.42
CA ILE A 394 -24.33 -2.49 17.02
C ILE A 394 -24.53 -2.36 15.50
N GLY A 395 -23.91 -3.25 14.74
CA GLY A 395 -24.01 -3.24 13.30
C GLY A 395 -23.30 -4.40 12.62
N ARG A 396 -23.40 -4.44 11.31
CA ARG A 396 -22.85 -5.47 10.43
C ARG A 396 -22.08 -4.84 9.30
N GLN A 397 -20.92 -5.41 8.98
CA GLN A 397 -20.15 -5.12 7.76
C GLN A 397 -20.10 -6.39 6.91
N PRO A 398 -20.92 -6.49 5.88
CA PRO A 398 -20.75 -7.55 4.87
C PRO A 398 -19.40 -7.42 4.18
N GLN A 399 -18.79 -8.54 3.83
CA GLN A 399 -17.54 -8.53 3.07
C GLN A 399 -17.76 -7.93 1.69
N VAL A 400 -16.93 -6.95 1.31
CA VAL A 400 -17.05 -6.24 0.04
C VAL A 400 -16.36 -7.01 -1.08
N HIS A 401 -15.18 -7.56 -0.80
CA HIS A 401 -14.40 -8.36 -1.76
C HIS A 401 -14.44 -9.82 -1.34
N LEU A 402 -15.21 -10.64 -2.05
CA LEU A 402 -15.24 -12.07 -1.78
C LEU A 402 -13.94 -12.74 -2.20
N ALA A 403 -13.38 -13.54 -1.30
CA ALA A 403 -12.28 -14.42 -1.64
C ALA A 403 -12.75 -15.54 -2.60
N PRO A 404 -11.87 -16.13 -3.43
CA PRO A 404 -12.27 -17.16 -4.39
C PRO A 404 -13.05 -18.32 -3.78
N GLN A 405 -12.61 -18.79 -2.61
CA GLN A 405 -13.28 -19.88 -1.89
C GLN A 405 -14.67 -19.49 -1.40
N ASP A 406 -14.88 -18.22 -1.06
CA ASP A 406 -16.17 -17.75 -0.57
C ASP A 406 -17.18 -17.58 -1.72
N LYS A 407 -16.72 -17.24 -2.92
CA LYS A 407 -17.56 -17.17 -4.14
C LYS A 407 -18.21 -18.49 -4.48
N ALA A 408 -17.65 -19.62 -4.05
CA ALA A 408 -18.19 -20.95 -4.34
C ALA A 408 -19.52 -21.24 -3.60
N TRP A 409 -19.82 -20.51 -2.52
CA TRP A 409 -20.99 -20.74 -1.69
C TRP A 409 -21.77 -19.49 -1.34
N ALA A 410 -21.17 -18.31 -1.49
CA ALA A 410 -21.87 -17.05 -1.22
C ALA A 410 -23.04 -16.88 -2.20
N GLY A 411 -24.10 -16.23 -1.74
CA GLY A 411 -25.25 -15.88 -2.56
C GLY A 411 -24.87 -14.95 -3.71
N ALA A 412 -25.87 -14.59 -4.52
CA ALA A 412 -25.65 -13.67 -5.64
C ALA A 412 -24.94 -12.40 -5.17
N GLU A 413 -23.91 -12.01 -5.89
CA GLU A 413 -23.05 -10.88 -5.54
C GLU A 413 -23.89 -9.60 -5.41
N GLN A 414 -23.88 -9.03 -4.21
CA GLN A 414 -24.50 -7.74 -3.93
C GLN A 414 -23.40 -6.69 -3.79
N ALA A 415 -23.71 -5.48 -4.25
CA ALA A 415 -22.85 -4.33 -3.98
C ALA A 415 -22.98 -3.97 -2.50
N HIS A 416 -21.88 -4.06 -1.78
CA HIS A 416 -21.77 -3.60 -0.40
C HIS A 416 -20.80 -2.44 -0.31
N ASP A 417 -21.14 -1.47 0.54
CA ASP A 417 -20.28 -0.35 0.88
C ASP A 417 -19.56 -0.60 2.21
N PHE A 418 -18.43 0.07 2.39
CA PHE A 418 -17.78 0.13 3.69
C PHE A 418 -18.53 1.08 4.61
N VAL A 419 -18.67 0.70 5.88
CA VAL A 419 -19.28 1.53 6.92
C VAL A 419 -18.33 1.72 8.10
N VAL A 420 -18.50 2.84 8.82
CA VAL A 420 -17.77 3.14 10.05
C VAL A 420 -18.79 3.29 11.16
N PHE A 421 -18.55 2.61 12.28
CA PHE A 421 -19.42 2.57 13.45
C PHE A 421 -18.91 3.55 14.49
N ASP A 422 -19.78 4.45 14.93
CA ASP A 422 -19.51 5.34 16.06
C ASP A 422 -19.65 4.60 17.38
N THR A 423 -18.60 4.62 18.18
CA THR A 423 -18.59 4.00 19.51
C THR A 423 -17.96 4.91 20.55
N PRO A 424 -18.22 4.71 21.86
CA PRO A 424 -17.54 5.45 22.92
C PRO A 424 -16.02 5.30 22.97
N ILE A 425 -15.48 4.30 22.27
CA ILE A 425 -14.03 4.00 22.24
C ILE A 425 -13.36 4.40 20.90
N GLY A 426 -14.04 5.20 20.08
CA GLY A 426 -13.57 5.66 18.76
C GLY A 426 -14.45 5.17 17.61
N ARG A 427 -14.10 5.59 16.41
CA ARG A 427 -14.78 5.22 15.17
C ARG A 427 -14.14 3.96 14.60
N LEU A 428 -14.95 2.91 14.43
CA LEU A 428 -14.48 1.58 14.05
C LEU A 428 -14.86 1.26 12.61
N GLY A 429 -13.88 0.95 11.78
CA GLY A 429 -14.06 0.35 10.46
C GLY A 429 -13.72 -1.15 10.49
N ILE A 430 -14.25 -1.90 9.54
CA ILE A 430 -13.95 -3.33 9.40
C ILE A 430 -13.61 -3.63 7.94
N ALA A 431 -12.42 -4.21 7.72
CA ALA A 431 -11.98 -4.73 6.44
C ALA A 431 -11.75 -6.24 6.60
N MET A 432 -12.77 -7.05 6.33
CA MET A 432 -12.77 -8.48 6.67
C MET A 432 -12.07 -9.31 5.59
N GLY A 433 -11.17 -10.20 5.99
CA GLY A 433 -10.55 -11.19 5.11
C GLY A 433 -9.91 -10.57 3.87
N HIS A 434 -10.46 -10.86 2.71
CA HIS A 434 -9.97 -10.40 1.42
C HIS A 434 -10.03 -8.87 1.23
N ASP A 435 -10.93 -8.16 1.96
CA ASP A 435 -11.02 -6.70 1.91
C ASP A 435 -9.70 -6.01 2.27
N GLY A 436 -9.00 -6.49 3.30
CA GLY A 436 -7.77 -5.87 3.78
C GLY A 436 -6.59 -5.97 2.79
N LEU A 437 -6.66 -6.86 1.80
CA LEU A 437 -5.65 -6.97 0.76
C LEU A 437 -5.68 -5.76 -0.21
N PHE A 438 -6.84 -5.14 -0.41
CA PHE A 438 -7.01 -4.01 -1.31
C PHE A 438 -6.70 -2.68 -0.60
N PRO A 439 -5.77 -1.86 -1.11
CA PRO A 439 -5.45 -0.56 -0.51
C PRO A 439 -6.67 0.37 -0.46
N GLU A 440 -7.58 0.24 -1.40
CA GLU A 440 -8.80 1.02 -1.50
C GLU A 440 -9.70 0.84 -0.27
N SER A 441 -9.78 -0.36 0.29
CA SER A 441 -10.67 -0.67 1.44
C SER A 441 -10.33 0.17 2.66
N THR A 442 -9.07 0.14 3.08
CA THR A 442 -8.63 0.92 4.25
C THR A 442 -8.60 2.41 3.97
N ARG A 443 -8.33 2.82 2.72
CA ARG A 443 -8.42 4.22 2.31
C ARG A 443 -9.84 4.75 2.41
N VAL A 444 -10.84 4.01 1.93
CA VAL A 444 -12.26 4.39 2.06
C VAL A 444 -12.67 4.48 3.53
N LEU A 445 -12.29 3.50 4.35
CA LEU A 445 -12.56 3.52 5.79
C LEU A 445 -11.91 4.72 6.49
N ALA A 446 -10.68 5.07 6.11
CA ALA A 446 -10.00 6.27 6.62
C ALA A 446 -10.74 7.56 6.22
N LEU A 447 -11.18 7.68 4.97
CA LEU A 447 -11.94 8.84 4.49
C LEU A 447 -13.35 8.92 5.09
N LEU A 448 -13.94 7.79 5.50
CA LEU A 448 -15.15 7.72 6.33
C LEU A 448 -14.88 8.16 7.78
N GLY A 449 -13.63 8.32 8.18
CA GLY A 449 -13.23 8.78 9.50
C GLY A 449 -13.00 7.67 10.52
N ALA A 450 -12.60 6.47 10.11
CA ALA A 450 -12.19 5.42 11.04
C ALA A 450 -10.93 5.83 11.81
N ASP A 451 -10.95 5.64 13.13
CA ASP A 451 -9.78 5.75 14.00
C ASP A 451 -9.04 4.39 14.09
N ILE A 452 -9.82 3.31 14.11
CA ILE A 452 -9.35 1.93 14.22
C ILE A 452 -10.02 1.12 13.11
N VAL A 453 -9.23 0.35 12.37
CA VAL A 453 -9.74 -0.65 11.43
C VAL A 453 -9.44 -2.05 11.96
N MET A 454 -10.48 -2.87 12.03
CA MET A 454 -10.38 -4.27 12.39
C MET A 454 -10.21 -5.09 11.10
N TRP A 455 -9.14 -5.87 11.02
CA TRP A 455 -8.91 -6.80 9.93
C TRP A 455 -8.86 -8.25 10.42
N PRO A 456 -10.04 -8.87 10.68
CA PRO A 456 -10.13 -10.31 10.81
C PRO A 456 -9.60 -10.98 9.54
N SER A 457 -8.57 -11.81 9.65
CA SER A 457 -7.83 -12.29 8.49
C SER A 457 -7.59 -13.79 8.52
N ALA A 458 -7.23 -14.31 7.36
CA ALA A 458 -6.75 -15.66 7.13
C ALA A 458 -5.61 -15.60 6.09
N TRP A 459 -4.66 -14.68 6.30
CA TRP A 459 -3.50 -14.59 5.41
C TRP A 459 -2.65 -15.85 5.47
N GLN A 460 -2.05 -16.17 4.34
CA GLN A 460 -1.28 -17.39 4.16
C GLN A 460 0.22 -17.10 3.96
N HIS A 461 0.56 -15.88 3.55
CA HIS A 461 1.93 -15.48 3.27
C HIS A 461 2.42 -14.43 4.29
N PRO A 462 3.64 -14.56 4.83
CA PRO A 462 4.20 -13.59 5.80
C PRO A 462 4.23 -12.15 5.30
N ASP A 463 4.41 -11.93 3.98
CA ASP A 463 4.48 -10.60 3.39
C ASP A 463 3.11 -9.89 3.35
N GLU A 464 1.98 -10.62 3.38
CA GLU A 464 0.66 -10.01 3.57
C GLU A 464 0.59 -9.27 4.91
N ARG A 465 1.21 -9.85 5.96
CA ARG A 465 1.37 -9.22 7.26
C ARG A 465 2.42 -8.11 7.25
N ARG A 466 3.63 -8.44 6.84
CA ARG A 466 4.81 -7.57 6.93
C ARG A 466 4.72 -6.33 6.04
N LEU A 467 4.22 -6.49 4.82
CA LEU A 467 4.13 -5.42 3.83
C LEU A 467 2.75 -4.79 3.79
N LEU A 468 1.70 -5.60 3.53
CA LEU A 468 0.38 -5.03 3.27
C LEU A 468 -0.28 -4.49 4.54
N ALA A 469 -0.33 -5.24 5.63
CA ALA A 469 -0.99 -4.76 6.84
C ALA A 469 -0.29 -3.53 7.42
N VAL A 470 1.05 -3.51 7.42
CA VAL A 470 1.80 -2.33 7.89
C VAL A 470 1.53 -1.13 7.01
N SER A 471 1.59 -1.28 5.67
CA SER A 471 1.30 -0.16 4.76
C SER A 471 -0.13 0.36 4.91
N ARG A 472 -1.15 -0.51 5.13
CA ARG A 472 -2.53 -0.07 5.37
C ARG A 472 -2.65 0.88 6.56
N ALA A 473 -1.97 0.58 7.67
CA ALA A 473 -1.97 1.45 8.85
C ALA A 473 -1.28 2.79 8.56
N VAL A 474 -0.08 2.76 7.98
CA VAL A 474 0.74 3.95 7.72
C VAL A 474 0.13 4.86 6.67
N ASP A 475 -0.29 4.29 5.54
CA ASP A 475 -0.88 5.03 4.42
C ASP A 475 -2.10 5.86 4.85
N ASN A 476 -2.79 5.40 5.90
CA ASN A 476 -4.06 5.96 6.36
C ASN A 476 -3.97 6.63 7.74
N ARG A 477 -2.83 6.49 8.42
CA ARG A 477 -2.63 6.95 9.80
C ARG A 477 -3.79 6.55 10.70
N LEU A 478 -4.01 5.24 10.84
CA LEU A 478 -5.02 4.64 11.70
C LEU A 478 -4.46 3.43 12.42
N TYR A 479 -5.09 3.01 13.51
CA TYR A 479 -4.78 1.73 14.12
C TYR A 479 -5.35 0.60 13.28
N LEU A 480 -4.56 -0.45 13.06
CA LEU A 480 -5.01 -1.66 12.39
C LEU A 480 -4.89 -2.85 13.35
N VAL A 481 -6.00 -3.55 13.58
CA VAL A 481 -6.06 -4.73 14.45
C VAL A 481 -6.22 -5.96 13.56
N CYS A 482 -5.16 -6.72 13.43
CA CYS A 482 -5.09 -7.88 12.56
C CYS A 482 -5.22 -9.16 13.39
N ALA A 483 -6.39 -9.80 13.32
CA ALA A 483 -6.65 -11.08 13.98
C ALA A 483 -6.59 -12.20 12.96
N ASN A 484 -5.48 -12.94 12.91
CA ASN A 484 -5.29 -14.04 11.99
C ASN A 484 -5.64 -15.39 12.63
N ARG A 485 -6.04 -16.33 11.79
CA ARG A 485 -6.17 -17.73 12.17
C ARG A 485 -4.78 -18.34 12.43
N ALA A 486 -4.73 -19.40 13.23
CA ALA A 486 -3.51 -20.14 13.53
C ALA A 486 -3.53 -21.60 13.05
N ASP A 487 -4.56 -21.98 12.27
CA ASP A 487 -4.71 -23.29 11.65
C ASP A 487 -4.24 -23.26 10.18
N ALA A 488 -3.66 -24.35 9.73
CA ALA A 488 -3.16 -24.47 8.36
C ALA A 488 -4.23 -24.09 7.30
N PRO A 489 -3.87 -23.35 6.25
CA PRO A 489 -2.53 -22.88 5.90
C PRO A 489 -2.11 -21.54 6.55
N CYS A 490 -2.86 -21.02 7.52
CA CYS A 490 -2.61 -19.72 8.15
C CYS A 490 -1.52 -19.82 9.22
N PRO A 491 -0.44 -19.01 9.13
CA PRO A 491 0.69 -19.13 10.05
C PRO A 491 0.48 -18.44 11.41
N GLY A 492 -0.71 -17.90 11.71
CA GLY A 492 -0.90 -17.04 12.87
C GLY A 492 -0.29 -15.65 12.66
N GLY A 493 0.39 -15.12 13.67
CA GLY A 493 1.05 -13.81 13.58
C GLY A 493 0.08 -12.63 13.71
N SER A 494 -1.00 -12.77 14.46
CA SER A 494 -1.91 -11.67 14.79
C SER A 494 -1.17 -10.53 15.48
N PHE A 495 -1.52 -9.28 15.20
CA PHE A 495 -0.86 -8.11 15.78
C PHE A 495 -1.74 -6.86 15.68
N VAL A 496 -1.30 -5.81 16.37
CA VAL A 496 -1.89 -4.47 16.29
C VAL A 496 -0.83 -3.51 15.79
N ILE A 497 -1.18 -2.67 14.81
CA ILE A 497 -0.27 -1.71 14.20
C ILE A 497 -0.74 -0.30 14.52
N PRO A 498 0.15 0.57 15.04
CA PRO A 498 -0.17 1.98 15.29
C PRO A 498 -0.13 2.82 14.00
N PRO A 499 -0.67 4.06 14.03
CA PRO A 499 -0.76 4.96 12.87
C PRO A 499 0.58 5.37 12.26
N ASN A 500 1.68 5.26 12.99
CA ASN A 500 3.03 5.54 12.50
C ASN A 500 3.66 4.34 11.77
N GLY A 501 3.01 3.17 11.81
CA GLY A 501 3.41 1.96 11.08
C GLY A 501 4.61 1.21 11.62
N PHE A 502 5.18 1.71 12.68
CA PHE A 502 6.20 0.97 13.39
C PHE A 502 5.53 0.28 14.57
N PRO A 503 5.19 -1.00 14.44
CA PRO A 503 4.96 -1.77 15.64
C PRO A 503 6.27 -1.65 16.42
N HIS A 504 6.28 -0.95 17.52
CA HIS A 504 7.45 -0.74 18.38
C HIS A 504 7.98 -2.04 18.99
N TRP A 505 7.42 -3.10 18.58
CA TRP A 505 7.62 -4.34 19.21
C TRP A 505 7.59 -5.34 18.15
N ASP A 506 8.63 -5.69 17.80
CA ASP A 506 9.07 -6.95 17.34
C ASP A 506 8.17 -8.11 17.78
N VAL A 507 6.94 -8.04 17.40
CA VAL A 507 6.25 -9.30 17.18
C VAL A 507 7.00 -9.87 16.02
N ASP A 508 8.00 -10.68 16.35
CA ASP A 508 8.81 -11.39 15.41
C ASP A 508 7.86 -11.96 14.35
N VAL A 509 8.02 -11.54 13.11
CA VAL A 509 7.27 -12.07 11.97
C VAL A 509 7.39 -13.59 11.87
N ASN A 510 8.43 -14.13 12.52
CA ASN A 510 8.71 -15.55 12.68
C ASN A 510 8.32 -16.07 14.07
N ALA A 511 7.60 -15.29 14.88
CA ALA A 511 7.08 -15.83 16.14
C ALA A 511 6.36 -17.13 15.82
N PRO A 512 6.75 -18.25 16.42
CA PRO A 512 6.19 -19.55 16.11
C PRO A 512 4.66 -19.45 16.23
N PRO A 513 3.93 -20.20 15.42
CA PRO A 513 2.50 -20.34 15.61
C PRO A 513 2.29 -20.67 17.07
N THR A 514 1.64 -19.79 17.73
CA THR A 514 1.43 -19.84 19.15
C THR A 514 0.83 -21.17 19.56
N THR A 515 1.02 -21.44 20.80
CA THR A 515 0.53 -22.58 21.53
C THR A 515 -0.84 -23.07 21.03
N ARG A 516 -1.11 -24.33 21.17
CA ARG A 516 -2.39 -24.99 20.86
C ARG A 516 -3.65 -24.26 21.38
N TRP A 517 -3.48 -23.27 22.26
CA TRP A 517 -4.57 -22.52 22.91
C TRP A 517 -4.89 -21.18 22.22
N GLY A 518 -4.12 -20.75 21.23
CA GLY A 518 -4.23 -19.41 20.65
C GLY A 518 -3.38 -18.36 21.36
N ALA A 519 -3.63 -17.08 21.07
CA ALA A 519 -2.92 -15.94 21.64
C ALA A 519 -3.79 -14.70 21.69
N VAL A 520 -3.35 -13.74 22.50
CA VAL A 520 -3.91 -12.39 22.57
C VAL A 520 -2.79 -11.39 22.36
N MET A 521 -3.00 -10.47 21.43
CA MET A 521 -2.06 -9.37 21.12
C MET A 521 -2.71 -8.03 21.49
N PRO A 522 -2.50 -7.52 22.72
CA PRO A 522 -3.08 -6.26 23.16
C PRO A 522 -2.15 -5.08 22.87
N MET A 523 -2.74 -3.91 22.60
CA MET A 523 -2.03 -2.64 22.48
C MET A 523 -2.88 -1.50 23.05
N PHE A 524 -2.23 -0.47 23.58
CA PHE A 524 -2.89 0.80 23.87
C PHE A 524 -2.98 1.65 22.61
N ALA A 525 -4.18 2.04 22.24
CA ALA A 525 -4.46 2.92 21.12
C ALA A 525 -4.78 4.33 21.64
N GLU A 526 -3.94 5.28 21.28
CA GLU A 526 -4.16 6.71 21.51
C GLU A 526 -4.89 7.27 20.30
N LEU A 527 -6.20 7.52 20.40
CA LEU A 527 -7.02 7.92 19.25
C LEU A 527 -6.58 9.26 18.64
N ALA A 528 -5.95 10.13 19.41
CA ALA A 528 -5.37 11.37 18.91
C ALA A 528 -4.33 11.13 17.80
N LEU A 529 -3.54 10.05 17.90
CA LEU A 529 -2.57 9.68 16.86
C LEU A 529 -3.26 9.25 15.56
N ALA A 530 -4.38 8.54 15.65
CA ALA A 530 -5.16 8.15 14.49
C ALA A 530 -5.81 9.36 13.78
N ARG A 531 -6.10 10.43 14.49
CA ARG A 531 -6.65 11.68 13.95
C ARG A 531 -5.59 12.65 13.46
N GLN A 532 -4.34 12.46 13.84
CA GLN A 532 -3.23 13.23 13.30
C GLN A 532 -2.83 12.70 11.92
N LYS A 533 -3.45 13.19 10.86
CA LYS A 533 -3.17 12.76 9.47
C LYS A 533 -1.90 13.39 8.89
N CYS A 534 -1.41 14.47 9.49
CA CYS A 534 -0.12 15.05 9.14
C CYS A 534 1.04 14.18 9.65
N MET A 535 1.99 13.87 8.79
CA MET A 535 3.27 13.24 9.17
C MET A 535 4.25 14.27 9.72
N GLU A 536 4.27 15.43 9.08
CA GLU A 536 5.06 16.61 9.40
C GLU A 536 4.30 17.86 8.95
N PRO A 537 4.70 19.05 9.39
CA PRO A 537 3.99 20.29 9.02
C PRO A 537 3.82 20.42 7.50
N GLY A 538 2.57 20.55 7.05
CA GLY A 538 2.21 20.69 5.64
C GLY A 538 2.08 19.36 4.85
N VAL A 539 2.42 18.20 5.44
CA VAL A 539 2.34 16.89 4.78
C VAL A 539 1.24 16.05 5.42
N ASP A 540 0.03 16.21 4.92
CA ASP A 540 -1.15 15.42 5.31
C ASP A 540 -1.45 14.39 4.22
N LEU A 541 -1.33 13.08 4.58
CA LEU A 541 -1.47 11.97 3.63
C LEU A 541 -2.86 11.87 2.99
N LEU A 542 -3.89 12.45 3.60
CA LEU A 542 -5.26 12.40 3.08
C LEU A 542 -5.69 13.73 2.45
N ARG A 543 -5.25 14.86 2.97
CA ARG A 543 -5.59 16.19 2.46
C ARG A 543 -4.80 16.55 1.19
N ASN A 544 -3.52 16.17 1.13
CA ASN A 544 -2.65 16.49 -0.02
C ASN A 544 -2.88 15.57 -1.23
N ARG A 545 -3.80 14.61 -1.17
CA ARG A 545 -4.16 13.77 -2.32
C ARG A 545 -4.67 14.62 -3.49
N LEU A 546 -4.48 14.11 -4.71
CA LEU A 546 -4.98 14.71 -5.95
C LEU A 546 -6.15 13.89 -6.53
N PRO A 547 -7.36 13.92 -5.93
CA PRO A 547 -8.47 13.02 -6.27
C PRO A 547 -8.90 13.10 -7.73
N HIS A 548 -8.69 14.24 -8.40
CA HIS A 548 -9.01 14.41 -9.81
C HIS A 548 -8.18 13.52 -10.74
N THR A 549 -7.03 12.99 -10.27
CA THR A 549 -6.19 12.05 -11.03
C THR A 549 -6.56 10.58 -10.77
N TYR A 550 -7.47 10.29 -9.83
CA TYR A 550 -7.78 8.93 -9.37
C TYR A 550 -9.03 8.32 -10.03
N GLY A 551 -9.59 8.97 -11.04
CA GLY A 551 -10.82 8.50 -11.71
C GLY A 551 -10.75 7.05 -12.20
N VAL A 552 -9.59 6.61 -12.67
CA VAL A 552 -9.37 5.21 -13.12
C VAL A 552 -9.58 4.18 -12.00
N LEU A 553 -9.44 4.55 -10.74
CA LEU A 553 -9.62 3.64 -9.61
C LEU A 553 -11.11 3.38 -9.28
N THR A 554 -11.98 4.32 -9.59
CA THR A 554 -13.42 4.25 -9.32
C THR A 554 -14.24 3.74 -10.50
N GLN A 555 -13.58 3.41 -11.61
CA GLN A 555 -14.20 2.84 -12.80
C GLN A 555 -14.03 1.32 -12.81
N SER A 556 -15.04 0.61 -13.33
CA SER A 556 -14.89 -0.82 -13.58
C SER A 556 -13.75 -1.05 -14.60
N PRO A 557 -12.97 -2.13 -14.44
CA PRO A 557 -11.94 -2.46 -15.43
C PRO A 557 -12.56 -2.49 -16.82
N LEU A 558 -11.87 -1.91 -17.80
CA LEU A 558 -12.26 -2.05 -19.18
C LEU A 558 -12.29 -3.55 -19.52
N PRO A 559 -13.32 -4.04 -20.26
CA PRO A 559 -13.35 -5.42 -20.73
C PRO A 559 -12.01 -5.77 -21.39
N SER A 560 -11.50 -6.96 -21.15
CA SER A 560 -10.22 -7.46 -21.68
C SER A 560 -10.07 -7.42 -23.21
N SER A 561 -11.11 -7.01 -23.96
CA SER A 561 -11.10 -6.79 -25.41
C SER A 561 -10.19 -5.65 -25.88
N HIS A 562 -9.75 -4.74 -25.01
CA HIS A 562 -8.79 -3.68 -25.37
C HIS A 562 -7.32 -4.09 -25.26
N LEU A 563 -7.01 -5.32 -24.81
CA LEU A 563 -5.67 -5.89 -24.86
C LEU A 563 -5.34 -6.57 -26.21
N THR A 564 -6.28 -6.68 -27.10
CA THR A 564 -6.03 -7.08 -28.50
C THR A 564 -5.63 -5.84 -29.29
N ARG A 565 -4.34 -5.71 -29.58
CA ARG A 565 -3.79 -4.72 -30.50
C ARG A 565 -4.56 -4.76 -31.83
N SER A 566 -5.05 -3.64 -32.28
CA SER A 566 -5.27 -3.37 -33.69
C SER A 566 -3.97 -3.68 -34.46
N THR A 567 -3.92 -4.83 -35.09
CA THR A 567 -3.05 -5.05 -36.24
C THR A 567 -3.71 -4.29 -37.39
N ALA A 568 -3.35 -3.03 -37.56
CA ALA A 568 -3.65 -2.28 -38.77
C ALA A 568 -2.31 -2.00 -39.46
N SER A 569 -2.19 -2.66 -40.60
CA SER A 569 -1.26 -2.54 -41.73
C SER A 569 -0.37 -1.31 -41.81
#